data_78f880360b7352accfeed1b1e2d9d17f
#
_entry.id   78f880360b7352accfeed1b1e2d9d17f
#
_cell.length_a   1.000
_cell.length_b   1.000
_cell.length_c   1.000
_cell.angle_alpha   90.00
_cell.angle_beta   90.00
_cell.angle_gamma   90.00
#
_symmetry.space_group_name_H-M   'P 1'
#
loop_
_entity.id
_entity.type
_entity.pdbx_description
1 polymer ?
#
loop_
_entity_poly.entity_id
_entity_poly.type
_entity_poly.pdbx_seq_one_letter_code
_entity_poly.pdbx_strand_id
1 'polypeptide(L)'
;MAATIFTVGDFIRRVVDSLLRGDCRGKVLCSRCLVKLTKGHLDRSYTTREVLEVMEEIFVVPGPLTHDPASTCAACARKKVPCLGAPA
;
A
#
# COMPACT_ATOMS: atom_id res chain seq x y z
N MET A 1 -4.64 22.99 21.65
CA MET A 1 -4.31 21.59 21.32
C MET A 1 -4.79 21.30 19.91
N ALA A 2 -3.87 20.96 19.03
CA ALA A 2 -4.27 20.66 17.66
C ALA A 2 -4.94 19.29 17.61
N ALA A 3 -6.16 19.23 17.12
CA ALA A 3 -6.80 17.96 16.85
C ALA A 3 -6.12 17.31 15.65
N THR A 4 -5.69 16.09 15.82
CA THR A 4 -5.15 15.33 14.69
C THR A 4 -6.31 14.91 13.80
N ILE A 5 -6.39 15.49 12.61
CA ILE A 5 -7.41 15.11 11.63
C ILE A 5 -6.84 13.99 10.78
N PHE A 6 -7.40 12.79 10.94
CA PHE A 6 -7.07 11.69 10.08
C PHE A 6 -7.92 11.78 8.81
N THR A 7 -7.25 11.89 7.68
CA THR A 7 -7.91 11.81 6.39
C THR A 7 -8.10 10.34 6.00
N VAL A 8 -8.95 10.11 5.02
CA VAL A 8 -9.11 8.77 4.41
C VAL A 8 -7.76 8.25 3.93
N GLY A 9 -6.96 9.14 3.33
CA GLY A 9 -5.63 8.78 2.85
C GLY A 9 -4.70 8.32 3.96
N ASP A 10 -4.73 8.97 5.10
CA ASP A 10 -3.90 8.59 6.26
C ASP A 10 -4.27 7.21 6.76
N PHE A 11 -5.56 6.92 6.83
CA PHE A 11 -6.03 5.61 7.26
C PHE A 11 -5.61 4.50 6.31
N ILE A 12 -5.77 4.74 5.01
CA ILE A 12 -5.35 3.78 3.98
C ILE A 12 -3.84 3.53 4.03
N ARG A 13 -3.04 4.59 4.20
CA ARG A 13 -1.58 4.47 4.36
C ARG A 13 -1.21 3.59 5.55
N ARG A 14 -1.91 3.73 6.66
CA ARG A 14 -1.69 2.89 7.84
C ARG A 14 -2.01 1.42 7.59
N VAL A 15 -3.09 1.16 6.86
CA VAL A 15 -3.46 -0.21 6.50
C VAL A 15 -2.38 -0.83 5.60
N VAL A 16 -1.91 -0.09 4.60
CA VAL A 16 -0.85 -0.56 3.71
C VAL A 16 0.43 -0.85 4.49
N ASP A 17 0.84 0.08 5.35
CA ASP A 17 2.04 -0.08 6.17
C ASP A 17 1.92 -1.31 7.09
N SER A 18 0.77 -1.48 7.71
CA SER A 18 0.50 -2.62 8.59
C SER A 18 0.55 -3.96 7.83
N LEU A 19 -0.01 -4.00 6.63
CA LEU A 19 0.02 -5.21 5.79
C LEU A 19 1.46 -5.57 5.40
N LEU A 20 2.24 -4.59 4.97
CA LEU A 20 3.61 -4.82 4.53
C LEU A 20 4.54 -5.20 5.67
N ARG A 21 4.26 -4.74 6.90
CA ARG A 21 5.05 -5.08 8.09
C ARG A 21 4.56 -6.34 8.78
N GLY A 22 3.32 -6.75 8.52
CA GLY A 22 2.68 -7.92 9.12
C GLY A 22 2.61 -9.10 8.17
N ASP A 23 1.42 -9.34 7.61
CA ASP A 23 1.14 -10.51 6.78
C ASP A 23 2.01 -10.64 5.53
N CYS A 24 2.44 -9.51 4.99
CA CYS A 24 3.28 -9.47 3.79
C CYS A 24 4.74 -9.17 4.10
N ARG A 25 5.16 -9.41 5.32
CA ARG A 25 6.53 -9.14 5.76
C ARG A 25 7.55 -9.88 4.90
N GLY A 26 8.56 -9.14 4.45
CA GLY A 26 9.61 -9.67 3.58
C GLY A 26 9.21 -9.84 2.13
N LYS A 27 8.00 -9.43 1.77
CA LYS A 27 7.49 -9.50 0.40
C LYS A 27 7.34 -8.11 -0.19
N VAL A 28 7.52 -8.02 -1.52
CA VAL A 28 7.24 -6.80 -2.26
C VAL A 28 6.02 -7.03 -3.13
N LEU A 29 5.12 -6.06 -3.17
CA LEU A 29 3.84 -6.17 -3.84
C LEU A 29 3.62 -5.00 -4.80
N CYS A 30 3.03 -5.30 -5.95
CA CYS A 30 2.67 -4.27 -6.92
C CYS A 30 1.39 -3.54 -6.48
N SER A 31 1.12 -2.39 -7.12
CA SER A 31 -0.03 -1.56 -6.75
C SER A 31 -1.36 -2.31 -6.85
N ARG A 32 -1.54 -3.14 -7.87
CA ARG A 32 -2.79 -3.90 -8.06
C ARG A 32 -3.06 -4.86 -6.91
N CYS A 33 -2.04 -5.58 -6.48
CA CYS A 33 -2.17 -6.51 -5.36
C CYS A 33 -2.38 -5.78 -4.05
N LEU A 34 -1.67 -4.66 -3.84
CA LEU A 34 -1.85 -3.84 -2.65
C LEU A 34 -3.26 -3.23 -2.59
N VAL A 35 -3.81 -2.79 -3.72
CA VAL A 35 -5.19 -2.29 -3.76
C VAL A 35 -6.16 -3.38 -3.33
N LYS A 36 -6.03 -4.59 -3.86
CA LYS A 36 -6.91 -5.70 -3.50
C LYS A 36 -6.82 -6.06 -2.03
N LEU A 37 -5.61 -6.20 -1.52
CA LEU A 37 -5.40 -6.55 -0.11
C LEU A 37 -5.91 -5.45 0.81
N THR A 38 -5.61 -4.21 0.50
CA THR A 38 -6.06 -3.06 1.29
C THR A 38 -7.59 -2.97 1.29
N LYS A 39 -8.23 -3.14 0.15
CA LYS A 39 -9.70 -3.17 0.06
C LYS A 39 -10.31 -4.27 0.93
N GLY A 40 -9.66 -5.42 1.02
CA GLY A 40 -10.11 -6.52 1.87
C GLY A 40 -10.09 -6.21 3.35
N HIS A 41 -9.28 -5.23 3.77
CA HIS A 41 -9.17 -4.81 5.17
C HIS A 41 -9.92 -3.51 5.47
N LEU A 42 -10.57 -2.93 4.47
CA LEU A 42 -11.33 -1.70 4.64
C LEU A 42 -12.83 -1.95 4.65
N ASP A 43 -13.56 -1.04 5.27
CA ASP A 43 -15.01 -1.03 5.24
C ASP A 43 -15.49 -0.78 3.80
N ARG A 44 -16.69 -1.24 3.49
CA ARG A 44 -17.33 -1.05 2.17
C ARG A 44 -17.57 0.42 1.81
N SER A 45 -17.50 1.31 2.80
CA SER A 45 -17.61 2.75 2.56
C SER A 45 -16.46 3.31 1.73
N TYR A 46 -15.32 2.60 1.69
CA TYR A 46 -14.17 3.02 0.90
C TYR A 46 -14.27 2.47 -0.52
N THR A 47 -14.23 3.37 -1.49
CA THR A 47 -14.31 2.98 -2.90
C THR A 47 -12.93 2.52 -3.41
N THR A 48 -12.94 1.71 -4.45
CA THR A 48 -11.70 1.29 -5.11
C THR A 48 -10.93 2.50 -5.64
N ARG A 49 -11.64 3.51 -6.11
CA ARG A 49 -11.02 4.75 -6.62
C ARG A 49 -10.24 5.48 -5.53
N GLU A 50 -10.83 5.60 -4.33
CA GLU A 50 -10.15 6.24 -3.21
C GLU A 50 -8.86 5.50 -2.84
N VAL A 51 -8.92 4.18 -2.81
CA VAL A 51 -7.75 3.36 -2.51
C VAL A 51 -6.69 3.51 -3.60
N LEU A 52 -7.11 3.52 -4.88
CA LEU A 52 -6.19 3.71 -6.00
C LEU A 52 -5.47 5.06 -5.95
N GLU A 53 -6.20 6.13 -5.66
CA GLU A 53 -5.60 7.48 -5.56
C GLU A 53 -4.53 7.53 -4.48
N VAL A 54 -4.82 6.98 -3.31
CA VAL A 54 -3.85 6.93 -2.21
C VAL A 54 -2.67 6.04 -2.58
N MET A 55 -2.93 4.92 -3.24
CA MET A 55 -1.86 4.00 -3.65
C MET A 55 -0.91 4.65 -4.65
N GLU A 56 -1.42 5.43 -5.59
CA GLU A 56 -0.59 6.19 -6.53
C GLU A 56 0.33 7.16 -5.79
N GLU A 57 -0.20 7.86 -4.79
CA GLU A 57 0.61 8.76 -3.96
C GLU A 57 1.70 8.01 -3.19
N ILE A 58 1.37 6.86 -2.62
CA ILE A 58 2.33 6.04 -1.86
C ILE A 58 3.45 5.54 -2.79
N PHE A 59 3.14 5.20 -4.03
CA PHE A 59 4.14 4.75 -4.99
C PHE A 59 5.06 5.88 -5.46
N VAL A 60 4.60 7.12 -5.44
CA VAL A 60 5.43 8.29 -5.76
C VAL A 60 6.29 8.72 -4.57
N VAL A 61 5.68 8.74 -3.38
CA VAL A 61 6.37 9.14 -2.14
C VAL A 61 6.15 8.03 -1.11
N PRO A 62 6.97 6.99 -1.13
CA PRO A 62 6.74 5.81 -0.29
C PRO A 62 6.98 6.03 1.21
N GLY A 63 7.56 7.16 1.60
CA GLY A 63 7.85 7.43 3.01
C GLY A 63 8.84 6.42 3.57
N PRO A 64 8.53 5.75 4.69
CA PRO A 64 9.42 4.76 5.29
C PRO A 64 9.43 3.40 4.57
N LEU A 65 8.60 3.22 3.54
CA LEU A 65 8.53 1.97 2.78
C LEU A 65 9.61 1.93 1.71
N THR A 66 10.00 0.72 1.32
CA THR A 66 10.94 0.53 0.22
C THR A 66 10.20 0.47 -1.10
N HIS A 67 10.60 1.29 -2.05
CA HIS A 67 10.05 1.30 -3.39
C HIS A 67 11.06 0.70 -4.37
N ASP A 68 10.66 -0.37 -5.04
CA ASP A 68 11.45 -0.97 -6.11
C ASP A 68 10.72 -0.72 -7.44
N PRO A 69 11.33 0.06 -8.35
CA PRO A 69 10.68 0.43 -9.62
C PRO A 69 10.53 -0.73 -10.59
N ALA A 70 11.28 -1.81 -10.42
CA ALA A 70 11.21 -2.97 -11.30
C ALA A 70 11.53 -4.24 -10.55
N SER A 71 10.49 -4.89 -10.05
CA SER A 71 10.63 -6.10 -9.25
C SER A 71 9.55 -7.11 -9.64
N THR A 72 9.60 -8.28 -9.01
CA THR A 72 8.57 -9.31 -9.19
C THR A 72 7.60 -9.24 -8.02
N CYS A 73 6.32 -9.04 -8.30
CA CYS A 73 5.30 -9.03 -7.27
C CYS A 73 5.17 -10.41 -6.64
N ALA A 74 5.27 -10.48 -5.32
CA ALA A 74 5.17 -11.74 -4.59
C ALA A 74 3.78 -12.40 -4.66
N ALA A 75 2.75 -11.62 -4.94
CA ALA A 75 1.38 -12.12 -4.97
C ALA A 75 0.95 -12.56 -6.37
N CYS A 76 1.16 -11.74 -7.39
CA CYS A 76 0.71 -12.04 -8.75
C CYS A 76 1.81 -12.52 -9.68
N ALA A 77 3.07 -12.53 -9.19
CA ALA A 77 4.25 -12.95 -9.95
C ALA A 77 4.55 -12.12 -11.20
N ARG A 78 3.95 -10.93 -11.34
CA ARG A 78 4.29 -10.00 -12.41
C ARG A 78 5.74 -9.54 -12.25
N LYS A 79 6.47 -9.56 -13.36
CA LYS A 79 7.87 -9.15 -13.40
C LYS A 79 8.01 -7.73 -13.93
N LYS A 80 9.07 -7.05 -13.51
CA LYS A 80 9.43 -5.70 -13.94
C LYS A 80 8.31 -4.69 -13.71
N VAL A 81 7.67 -4.78 -12.56
CA VAL A 81 6.62 -3.84 -12.14
C VAL A 81 7.05 -3.11 -10.86
N PRO A 82 6.58 -1.87 -10.66
CA PRO A 82 6.84 -1.17 -9.39
C PRO A 82 6.21 -1.92 -8.23
N CYS A 83 6.99 -2.12 -7.17
CA CYS A 83 6.54 -2.82 -5.97
C CYS A 83 6.92 -2.04 -4.72
N LEU A 84 6.15 -2.22 -3.66
CA LEU A 84 6.44 -1.67 -2.34
C LEU A 84 6.64 -2.80 -1.35
N GLY A 85 7.51 -2.56 -0.38
CA GLY A 85 7.75 -3.47 0.73
C GLY A 85 8.15 -2.71 1.97
N ALA A 86 8.13 -3.38 3.12
CA ALA A 86 8.66 -2.80 4.34
C ALA A 86 10.17 -3.00 4.38
N PRO A 87 10.94 -2.03 4.90
CA PRO A 87 12.37 -2.22 5.08
C PRO A 87 12.63 -3.33 6.09
N ALA A 88 13.69 -4.07 5.85
CA ALA A 88 14.09 -5.15 6.76
C ALA A 88 14.51 -4.62 8.12
#